data_3a8f07ffe94d83038b75586418661ec4
#
_entry.id   3a8f07ffe94d83038b75586418661ec4
#
_cell.length_a   1.000
_cell.length_b   1.000
_cell.length_c   1.000
_cell.angle_alpha   90.00
_cell.angle_beta   90.00
_cell.angle_gamma   90.00
#
_symmetry.space_group_name_H-M   'P 1'
#
loop_
_entity.id
_entity.type
_entity.pdbx_description
1 polymer ?
#
loop_
_entity_poly.entity_id
_entity_poly.type
_entity_poly.pdbx_seq_one_letter_code
_entity_poly.pdbx_strand_id
1 'polypeptide(L)'
;RDKGIFEINFRSDEIMLKDKVAVVTGGTRGIGYATVKKFLENGAKVVLFGSRQETVEKAVTSLKAENSAWEVSGAWPNLKDAKSVENEINSIKEKYGKIDVLVNNAGVSDSTPLDKYTSEQFANIMQLNVNSIMNGILPTVKIMKEQGYGCILNTSSMVSICGQRSGIGYPTSKSAVNGLTWSLARELGPFNIRVNAVAPGITNTDMVSSLPKEMIEPLKAAIPLRRVGEPEDIANAFLFLASDMASYVTGEILSVDGAMRT
;
A
#
# COMPACT_ATOMS: atom_id res chain seq x y z
N ARG A 1 35.40 35.76 11.12
CA ARG A 1 35.15 34.33 10.86
C ARG A 1 33.65 34.20 10.58
N ASP A 2 33.28 34.36 9.30
CA ASP A 2 31.92 34.13 8.82
C ASP A 2 31.61 32.66 8.93
N LYS A 3 30.63 32.30 9.78
CA LYS A 3 29.98 31.03 9.74
C LYS A 3 28.94 31.09 8.64
N GLY A 4 29.28 30.59 7.46
CA GLY A 4 28.29 30.37 6.41
C GLY A 4 27.18 29.46 6.96
N ILE A 5 26.03 30.07 7.19
CA ILE A 5 24.78 29.33 7.44
C ILE A 5 24.40 28.71 6.09
N PHE A 6 24.59 27.43 5.95
CA PHE A 6 23.98 26.67 4.87
C PHE A 6 22.46 26.73 5.10
N GLU A 7 21.78 27.69 4.47
CA GLU A 7 20.34 27.62 4.30
C GLU A 7 20.05 26.42 3.40
N ILE A 8 19.66 25.31 4.01
CA ILE A 8 19.05 24.19 3.28
C ILE A 8 17.66 24.71 2.89
N ASN A 9 17.56 25.31 1.70
CA ASN A 9 16.28 25.58 1.06
C ASN A 9 15.65 24.21 0.72
N PHE A 10 14.86 23.65 1.63
CA PHE A 10 13.88 22.66 1.29
C PHE A 10 12.91 23.32 0.30
N ARG A 11 13.07 23.06 -0.98
CA ARG A 11 12.01 23.37 -1.95
C ARG A 11 10.82 22.50 -1.60
N SER A 12 9.85 23.09 -0.89
CA SER A 12 8.57 22.47 -0.54
C SER A 12 7.72 22.06 -1.76
N ASP A 13 8.19 22.33 -2.98
CA ASP A 13 7.45 22.22 -4.23
C ASP A 13 8.01 21.15 -5.17
N GLU A 14 8.89 20.26 -4.71
CA GLU A 14 9.41 19.20 -5.57
C GLU A 14 8.38 18.06 -5.67
N ILE A 15 7.71 17.99 -6.82
CA ILE A 15 6.71 16.97 -7.17
C ILE A 15 7.43 15.62 -7.24
N MET A 16 7.25 14.77 -6.21
CA MET A 16 8.04 13.57 -5.98
C MET A 16 7.77 12.42 -6.97
N LEU A 17 6.58 12.39 -7.58
CA LEU A 17 6.16 11.32 -8.50
C LEU A 17 5.74 11.87 -9.87
N LYS A 18 6.33 12.99 -10.30
CA LYS A 18 5.99 13.61 -11.58
C LYS A 18 6.02 12.59 -12.74
N ASP A 19 4.91 12.50 -13.45
CA ASP A 19 4.70 11.63 -14.62
C ASP A 19 4.89 10.11 -14.36
N LYS A 20 5.01 9.67 -13.10
CA LYS A 20 5.03 8.25 -12.72
C LYS A 20 3.63 7.66 -12.87
N VAL A 21 3.55 6.45 -13.39
CA VAL A 21 2.32 5.66 -13.47
C VAL A 21 2.26 4.69 -12.30
N ALA A 22 1.25 4.84 -11.45
CA ALA A 22 1.08 4.02 -10.26
C ALA A 22 -0.23 3.22 -10.32
N VAL A 23 -0.17 1.95 -9.91
CA VAL A 23 -1.34 1.09 -9.71
C VAL A 23 -1.49 0.87 -8.20
N VAL A 24 -2.68 1.12 -7.65
CA VAL A 24 -2.97 0.95 -6.23
C VAL A 24 -4.17 0.03 -6.04
N THR A 25 -3.94 -1.18 -5.50
CA THR A 25 -5.04 -2.11 -5.19
C THR A 25 -5.73 -1.73 -3.88
N GLY A 26 -7.06 -1.89 -3.81
CA GLY A 26 -7.83 -1.45 -2.66
C GLY A 26 -7.86 0.08 -2.50
N GLY A 27 -7.80 0.82 -3.62
CA GLY A 27 -7.68 2.28 -3.66
C GLY A 27 -8.98 3.06 -3.42
N THR A 28 -10.09 2.40 -3.08
CA THR A 28 -11.41 3.06 -2.99
C THR A 28 -11.74 3.65 -1.62
N ARG A 29 -10.98 3.32 -0.57
CA ARG A 29 -11.18 3.80 0.82
C ARG A 29 -9.92 3.62 1.68
N GLY A 30 -9.94 4.20 2.87
CA GLY A 30 -8.91 4.03 3.90
C GLY A 30 -7.50 4.34 3.41
N ILE A 31 -6.52 3.51 3.78
CA ILE A 31 -5.10 3.67 3.43
C ILE A 31 -4.90 3.73 1.91
N GLY A 32 -5.57 2.86 1.15
CA GLY A 32 -5.43 2.84 -0.30
C GLY A 32 -5.90 4.13 -0.95
N TYR A 33 -7.04 4.68 -0.54
CA TYR A 33 -7.55 5.95 -1.05
C TYR A 33 -6.63 7.13 -0.69
N ALA A 34 -6.16 7.18 0.55
CA ALA A 34 -5.20 8.20 0.97
C ALA A 34 -3.89 8.11 0.17
N THR A 35 -3.41 6.89 -0.14
CA THR A 35 -2.24 6.67 -0.98
C THR A 35 -2.47 7.14 -2.42
N VAL A 36 -3.63 6.83 -3.01
CA VAL A 36 -4.00 7.33 -4.34
C VAL A 36 -3.99 8.86 -4.36
N LYS A 37 -4.67 9.49 -3.40
CA LYS A 37 -4.71 10.95 -3.29
C LYS A 37 -3.31 11.55 -3.13
N LYS A 38 -2.50 11.02 -2.22
CA LYS A 38 -1.13 11.50 -1.97
C LYS A 38 -0.25 11.38 -3.22
N PHE A 39 -0.38 10.32 -4.00
CA PHE A 39 0.36 10.14 -5.25
C PHE A 39 -0.07 11.13 -6.32
N LEU A 40 -1.37 11.39 -6.45
CA LEU A 40 -1.92 12.41 -7.36
C LEU A 40 -1.45 13.82 -7.00
N GLU A 41 -1.45 14.18 -5.71
CA GLU A 41 -0.91 15.45 -5.20
C GLU A 41 0.58 15.63 -5.56
N ASN A 42 1.30 14.52 -5.76
CA ASN A 42 2.70 14.49 -6.13
C ASN A 42 2.95 14.18 -7.62
N GLY A 43 1.95 14.44 -8.48
CA GLY A 43 2.09 14.43 -9.93
C GLY A 43 2.07 13.05 -10.60
N ALA A 44 1.69 11.99 -9.87
CA ALA A 44 1.51 10.68 -10.47
C ALA A 44 0.21 10.59 -11.28
N LYS A 45 0.21 9.71 -12.30
CA LYS A 45 -0.99 9.17 -12.93
C LYS A 45 -1.36 7.89 -12.19
N VAL A 46 -2.58 7.79 -11.66
CA VAL A 46 -2.95 6.68 -10.81
C VAL A 46 -4.12 5.88 -11.36
N VAL A 47 -3.95 4.55 -11.41
CA VAL A 47 -5.05 3.61 -11.65
C VAL A 47 -5.36 2.91 -10.32
N LEU A 48 -6.52 3.21 -9.75
CA LEU A 48 -6.96 2.56 -8.52
C LEU A 48 -7.79 1.31 -8.83
N PHE A 49 -7.52 0.22 -8.10
CA PHE A 49 -8.36 -0.98 -8.16
C PHE A 49 -9.27 -1.06 -6.96
N GLY A 50 -10.53 -1.40 -7.22
CA GLY A 50 -11.54 -1.72 -6.21
C GLY A 50 -12.20 -3.06 -6.49
N SER A 51 -13.08 -3.50 -5.61
CA SER A 51 -13.81 -4.78 -5.75
C SER A 51 -15.12 -4.65 -6.52
N ARG A 52 -15.65 -3.45 -6.70
CA ARG A 52 -16.94 -3.17 -7.37
C ARG A 52 -16.87 -1.89 -8.16
N GLN A 53 -17.48 -1.87 -9.33
CA GLN A 53 -17.56 -0.72 -10.21
C GLN A 53 -18.06 0.55 -9.48
N GLU A 54 -19.20 0.46 -8.80
CA GLU A 54 -19.82 1.58 -8.10
C GLU A 54 -18.85 2.29 -7.12
N THR A 55 -18.10 1.51 -6.32
CA THR A 55 -17.16 2.07 -5.34
C THR A 55 -15.93 2.70 -6.00
N VAL A 56 -15.51 2.15 -7.14
CA VAL A 56 -14.41 2.67 -7.95
C VAL A 56 -14.82 4.00 -8.59
N GLU A 57 -15.98 4.05 -9.25
CA GLU A 57 -16.49 5.26 -9.89
C GLU A 57 -16.72 6.39 -8.88
N LYS A 58 -17.26 6.06 -7.70
CA LYS A 58 -17.42 7.02 -6.61
C LYS A 58 -16.07 7.59 -6.16
N ALA A 59 -15.06 6.74 -5.97
CA ALA A 59 -13.72 7.18 -5.54
C ALA A 59 -13.06 8.08 -6.60
N VAL A 60 -13.11 7.69 -7.88
CA VAL A 60 -12.59 8.49 -8.99
C VAL A 60 -13.31 9.83 -9.09
N THR A 61 -14.63 9.85 -8.98
CA THR A 61 -15.44 11.08 -9.02
C THR A 61 -15.06 12.02 -7.86
N SER A 62 -14.91 11.49 -6.64
CA SER A 62 -14.49 12.29 -5.48
C SER A 62 -13.10 12.92 -5.68
N LEU A 63 -12.14 12.16 -6.18
CA LEU A 63 -10.78 12.67 -6.47
C LEU A 63 -10.81 13.74 -7.56
N LYS A 64 -11.57 13.53 -8.63
CA LYS A 64 -11.74 14.51 -9.71
C LYS A 64 -12.47 15.78 -9.26
N ALA A 65 -13.35 15.70 -8.29
CA ALA A 65 -14.03 16.85 -7.71
C ALA A 65 -13.08 17.71 -6.86
N GLU A 66 -12.06 17.10 -6.20
CA GLU A 66 -11.02 17.84 -5.48
C GLU A 66 -10.06 18.56 -6.44
N ASN A 67 -9.66 17.90 -7.52
CA ASN A 67 -8.83 18.49 -8.56
C ASN A 67 -9.08 17.81 -9.91
N SER A 68 -9.74 18.51 -10.82
CA SER A 68 -10.08 18.00 -12.15
C SER A 68 -8.88 17.70 -13.04
N ALA A 69 -7.71 18.29 -12.75
CA ALA A 69 -6.47 18.05 -13.49
C ALA A 69 -5.77 16.75 -13.11
N TRP A 70 -6.12 16.10 -12.00
CA TRP A 70 -5.50 14.83 -11.61
C TRP A 70 -5.78 13.72 -12.64
N GLU A 71 -4.74 13.04 -13.07
CA GLU A 71 -4.85 11.89 -13.96
C GLU A 71 -5.14 10.62 -13.15
N VAL A 72 -6.42 10.41 -12.83
CA VAL A 72 -6.91 9.24 -12.10
C VAL A 72 -7.94 8.48 -12.93
N SER A 73 -7.81 7.16 -12.92
CA SER A 73 -8.80 6.21 -13.44
C SER A 73 -8.93 5.02 -12.50
N GLY A 74 -9.94 4.19 -12.73
CA GLY A 74 -10.19 3.05 -11.86
C GLY A 74 -10.57 1.81 -12.64
N ALA A 75 -10.32 0.64 -12.02
CA ALA A 75 -10.70 -0.67 -12.51
C ALA A 75 -11.13 -1.59 -11.35
N TRP A 76 -11.80 -2.69 -11.67
CA TRP A 76 -12.31 -3.65 -10.66
C TRP A 76 -12.04 -5.10 -11.05
N PRO A 77 -10.77 -5.47 -11.36
CA PRO A 77 -10.44 -6.85 -11.65
C PRO A 77 -10.69 -7.73 -10.41
N ASN A 78 -11.08 -8.98 -10.64
CA ASN A 78 -11.10 -9.95 -9.56
C ASN A 78 -9.66 -10.31 -9.16
N LEU A 79 -9.18 -9.77 -8.04
CA LEU A 79 -7.80 -9.97 -7.58
C LEU A 79 -7.46 -11.44 -7.27
N LYS A 80 -8.47 -12.31 -7.07
CA LYS A 80 -8.27 -13.76 -6.89
C LYS A 80 -8.06 -14.50 -8.20
N ASP A 81 -8.35 -13.88 -9.33
CA ASP A 81 -8.20 -14.44 -10.67
C ASP A 81 -6.98 -13.81 -11.36
N ALA A 82 -5.94 -14.61 -11.51
CA ALA A 82 -4.68 -14.17 -12.12
C ALA A 82 -4.88 -13.60 -13.53
N LYS A 83 -5.79 -14.21 -14.35
CA LYS A 83 -6.03 -13.75 -15.72
C LYS A 83 -6.77 -12.42 -15.77
N SER A 84 -7.73 -12.21 -14.87
CA SER A 84 -8.43 -10.93 -14.72
C SER A 84 -7.45 -9.80 -14.39
N VAL A 85 -6.51 -10.04 -13.46
CA VAL A 85 -5.49 -9.06 -13.06
C VAL A 85 -4.47 -8.83 -14.19
N GLU A 86 -3.98 -9.90 -14.83
CA GLU A 86 -3.03 -9.79 -15.94
C GLU A 86 -3.59 -8.94 -17.08
N ASN A 87 -4.84 -9.19 -17.47
CA ASN A 87 -5.51 -8.43 -18.53
C ASN A 87 -5.58 -6.92 -18.20
N GLU A 88 -5.91 -6.57 -16.96
CA GLU A 88 -5.99 -5.18 -16.53
C GLU A 88 -4.60 -4.51 -16.46
N ILE A 89 -3.59 -5.19 -15.95
CA ILE A 89 -2.20 -4.70 -15.93
C ILE A 89 -1.69 -4.45 -17.36
N ASN A 90 -1.98 -5.34 -18.30
CA ASN A 90 -1.61 -5.16 -19.72
C ASN A 90 -2.34 -3.97 -20.35
N SER A 91 -3.63 -3.78 -20.06
CA SER A 91 -4.41 -2.62 -20.53
C SER A 91 -3.80 -1.29 -20.01
N ILE A 92 -3.33 -1.26 -18.76
CA ILE A 92 -2.64 -0.10 -18.20
C ILE A 92 -1.32 0.15 -18.95
N LYS A 93 -0.53 -0.91 -19.22
CA LYS A 93 0.69 -0.81 -20.03
C LYS A 93 0.42 -0.28 -21.43
N GLU A 94 -0.64 -0.76 -22.10
CA GLU A 94 -1.04 -0.27 -23.42
C GLU A 94 -1.40 1.21 -23.38
N LYS A 95 -2.16 1.64 -22.38
CA LYS A 95 -2.64 3.02 -22.22
C LYS A 95 -1.53 4.02 -21.88
N TYR A 96 -0.65 3.67 -20.95
CA TYR A 96 0.33 4.60 -20.38
C TYR A 96 1.77 4.34 -20.82
N GLY A 97 2.02 3.22 -21.50
CA GLY A 97 3.36 2.84 -21.97
C GLY A 97 4.28 2.25 -20.88
N LYS A 98 3.91 2.37 -19.60
CA LYS A 98 4.74 1.95 -18.46
C LYS A 98 3.92 1.73 -17.20
N ILE A 99 4.53 1.09 -16.19
CA ILE A 99 4.07 1.06 -14.80
C ILE A 99 5.29 1.29 -13.90
N ASP A 100 5.36 2.43 -13.24
CA ASP A 100 6.49 2.80 -12.39
C ASP A 100 6.35 2.25 -10.97
N VAL A 101 5.10 2.23 -10.43
CA VAL A 101 4.81 1.83 -9.06
C VAL A 101 3.61 0.88 -9.01
N LEU A 102 3.75 -0.24 -8.29
CA LEU A 102 2.63 -1.10 -7.89
C LEU A 102 2.50 -1.07 -6.37
N VAL A 103 1.33 -0.66 -5.86
CA VAL A 103 1.00 -0.74 -4.43
C VAL A 103 -0.04 -1.84 -4.20
N ASN A 104 0.40 -2.94 -3.60
CA ASN A 104 -0.44 -4.05 -3.16
C ASN A 104 -1.01 -3.72 -1.77
N ASN A 105 -2.16 -3.04 -1.75
CA ASN A 105 -2.79 -2.62 -0.50
C ASN A 105 -4.10 -3.37 -0.21
N ALA A 106 -4.75 -3.96 -1.21
CA ALA A 106 -5.96 -4.74 -0.99
C ALA A 106 -5.74 -5.89 -0.01
N GLY A 107 -6.66 -6.05 0.91
CA GLY A 107 -6.60 -7.12 1.91
C GLY A 107 -7.79 -7.08 2.86
N VAL A 108 -7.91 -8.12 3.66
CA VAL A 108 -8.92 -8.23 4.71
C VAL A 108 -8.26 -8.60 6.02
N SER A 109 -8.84 -8.15 7.12
CA SER A 109 -8.48 -8.57 8.48
C SER A 109 -9.40 -9.68 8.96
N ASP A 110 -8.97 -10.38 10.01
CA ASP A 110 -9.73 -11.41 10.68
C ASP A 110 -9.41 -11.40 12.16
N SER A 111 -10.41 -11.58 12.99
CA SER A 111 -10.29 -11.63 14.45
C SER A 111 -11.02 -12.84 15.04
N THR A 112 -11.34 -13.86 14.24
CA THR A 112 -12.04 -15.06 14.67
C THR A 112 -11.18 -15.83 15.68
N PRO A 113 -11.69 -16.15 16.89
CA PRO A 113 -10.98 -16.98 17.87
C PRO A 113 -10.67 -18.38 17.34
N LEU A 114 -9.58 -18.98 17.84
CA LEU A 114 -9.08 -20.26 17.32
C LEU A 114 -10.09 -21.41 17.44
N ASP A 115 -10.88 -21.44 18.51
CA ASP A 115 -11.92 -22.44 18.76
C ASP A 115 -13.07 -22.41 17.73
N LYS A 116 -13.21 -21.29 17.01
CA LYS A 116 -14.19 -21.08 15.93
C LYS A 116 -13.55 -20.97 14.55
N TYR A 117 -12.23 -21.12 14.47
CA TYR A 117 -11.48 -20.92 13.24
C TYR A 117 -11.53 -22.18 12.36
N THR A 118 -11.70 -22.00 11.06
CA THR A 118 -11.71 -23.11 10.10
C THR A 118 -10.54 -23.04 9.11
N SER A 119 -10.14 -24.19 8.56
CA SER A 119 -9.15 -24.24 7.49
C SER A 119 -9.56 -23.45 6.26
N GLU A 120 -10.86 -23.38 5.97
CA GLU A 120 -11.40 -22.60 4.86
C GLU A 120 -11.23 -21.09 5.10
N GLN A 121 -11.50 -20.60 6.30
CA GLN A 121 -11.25 -19.20 6.67
C GLN A 121 -9.77 -18.87 6.50
N PHE A 122 -8.86 -19.74 6.96
CA PHE A 122 -7.42 -19.58 6.76
C PHE A 122 -7.05 -19.47 5.28
N ALA A 123 -7.54 -20.41 4.46
CA ALA A 123 -7.29 -20.41 3.03
C ALA A 123 -7.82 -19.16 2.33
N ASN A 124 -8.99 -18.68 2.71
CA ASN A 124 -9.59 -17.46 2.16
C ASN A 124 -8.77 -16.20 2.49
N ILE A 125 -8.25 -16.09 3.71
CA ILE A 125 -7.35 -14.99 4.10
C ILE A 125 -6.06 -15.04 3.27
N MET A 126 -5.43 -16.20 3.17
CA MET A 126 -4.20 -16.36 2.37
C MET A 126 -4.44 -16.06 0.89
N GLN A 127 -5.57 -16.51 0.34
CA GLN A 127 -5.93 -16.24 -1.05
C GLN A 127 -6.03 -14.73 -1.35
N LEU A 128 -6.65 -13.97 -0.45
CA LEU A 128 -6.84 -12.53 -0.69
C LEU A 128 -5.62 -11.70 -0.27
N ASN A 129 -4.95 -12.05 0.84
CA ASN A 129 -3.88 -11.21 1.37
C ASN A 129 -2.48 -11.55 0.80
N VAL A 130 -2.31 -12.73 0.19
CA VAL A 130 -1.02 -13.21 -0.31
C VAL A 130 -1.08 -13.55 -1.80
N ASN A 131 -1.96 -14.48 -2.21
CA ASN A 131 -2.01 -14.91 -3.60
C ASN A 131 -2.42 -13.77 -4.54
N SER A 132 -3.34 -12.89 -4.12
CA SER A 132 -3.73 -11.73 -4.91
C SER A 132 -2.57 -10.76 -5.17
N ILE A 133 -1.64 -10.64 -4.22
CA ILE A 133 -0.41 -9.84 -4.39
C ILE A 133 0.44 -10.44 -5.51
N MET A 134 0.62 -11.75 -5.53
CA MET A 134 1.35 -12.43 -6.60
C MET A 134 0.69 -12.27 -7.96
N ASN A 135 -0.65 -12.29 -8.02
CA ASN A 135 -1.40 -12.04 -9.26
C ASN A 135 -1.11 -10.63 -9.83
N GLY A 136 -0.90 -9.63 -8.98
CA GLY A 136 -0.49 -8.28 -9.40
C GLY A 136 0.99 -8.19 -9.76
N ILE A 137 1.86 -8.83 -8.97
CA ILE A 137 3.32 -8.76 -9.15
C ILE A 137 3.77 -9.43 -10.46
N LEU A 138 3.30 -10.64 -10.75
CA LEU A 138 3.80 -11.42 -11.88
C LEU A 138 3.69 -10.69 -13.24
N PRO A 139 2.53 -10.12 -13.64
CA PRO A 139 2.45 -9.35 -14.88
C PRO A 139 3.19 -8.02 -14.80
N THR A 140 3.19 -7.34 -13.64
CA THR A 140 3.86 -6.04 -13.49
C THR A 140 5.38 -6.16 -13.56
N VAL A 141 5.95 -7.22 -12.99
CA VAL A 141 7.41 -7.47 -13.04
C VAL A 141 7.90 -7.70 -14.46
N LYS A 142 7.12 -8.35 -15.33
CA LYS A 142 7.47 -8.48 -16.76
C LYS A 142 7.65 -7.10 -17.40
N ILE A 143 6.71 -6.20 -17.15
CA ILE A 143 6.74 -4.82 -17.66
C ILE A 143 7.93 -4.06 -17.07
N MET A 144 8.14 -4.12 -15.75
CA MET A 144 9.22 -3.41 -15.07
C MET A 144 10.62 -3.92 -15.48
N LYS A 145 10.77 -5.23 -15.77
CA LYS A 145 12.03 -5.78 -16.32
C LYS A 145 12.33 -5.25 -17.72
N GLU A 146 11.33 -5.12 -18.57
CA GLU A 146 11.48 -4.49 -19.90
C GLU A 146 11.83 -2.99 -19.79
N GLN A 147 11.32 -2.30 -18.77
CA GLN A 147 11.64 -0.90 -18.49
C GLN A 147 13.06 -0.71 -17.95
N GLY A 148 13.63 -1.73 -17.27
CA GLY A 148 14.89 -1.64 -16.54
C GLY A 148 14.79 -0.92 -15.19
N TYR A 149 13.59 -0.70 -14.66
CA TYR A 149 13.32 -0.12 -13.34
C TYR A 149 11.89 -0.37 -12.88
N GLY A 150 11.64 -0.23 -11.57
CA GLY A 150 10.30 -0.31 -11.00
C GLY A 150 10.30 -0.20 -9.48
N CYS A 151 9.10 -0.04 -8.91
CA CYS A 151 8.89 -0.01 -7.47
C CYS A 151 7.64 -0.80 -7.09
N ILE A 152 7.79 -1.81 -6.23
CA ILE A 152 6.69 -2.61 -5.69
C ILE A 152 6.60 -2.35 -4.19
N LEU A 153 5.41 -1.99 -3.74
CA LEU A 153 5.12 -1.65 -2.35
C LEU A 153 3.99 -2.53 -1.84
N ASN A 154 4.22 -3.20 -0.72
CA ASN A 154 3.25 -4.10 -0.12
C ASN A 154 2.72 -3.52 1.19
N THR A 155 1.43 -3.73 1.49
CA THR A 155 0.85 -3.41 2.79
C THR A 155 0.97 -4.62 3.71
N SER A 156 1.91 -4.55 4.65
CA SER A 156 2.06 -5.47 5.77
C SER A 156 1.18 -5.04 6.96
N SER A 157 1.61 -5.27 8.17
CA SER A 157 0.97 -4.81 9.41
C SER A 157 1.93 -4.99 10.59
N MET A 158 1.76 -4.22 11.65
CA MET A 158 2.48 -4.45 12.91
C MET A 158 2.28 -5.89 13.43
N VAL A 159 1.10 -6.48 13.23
CA VAL A 159 0.81 -7.84 13.69
C VAL A 159 1.58 -8.93 12.93
N SER A 160 2.21 -8.60 11.81
CA SER A 160 3.14 -9.52 11.12
C SER A 160 4.40 -9.81 11.95
N ILE A 161 4.67 -8.99 12.95
CA ILE A 161 5.87 -9.06 13.80
C ILE A 161 5.51 -9.47 15.22
N CYS A 162 4.45 -8.88 15.81
CA CYS A 162 4.06 -9.14 17.19
C CYS A 162 2.89 -10.13 17.33
N GLY A 163 2.24 -10.54 16.24
CA GLY A 163 1.01 -11.35 16.29
C GLY A 163 -0.20 -10.54 16.77
N GLN A 164 -1.31 -11.23 17.01
CA GLN A 164 -2.52 -10.65 17.61
C GLN A 164 -3.23 -11.68 18.50
N ARG A 165 -4.16 -11.22 19.34
CA ARG A 165 -4.81 -12.10 20.35
C ARG A 165 -5.74 -13.15 19.73
N SER A 166 -6.37 -12.86 18.58
CA SER A 166 -7.28 -13.76 17.87
C SER A 166 -7.25 -13.49 16.38
N GLY A 167 -7.67 -14.47 15.54
CA GLY A 167 -7.60 -14.36 14.08
C GLY A 167 -6.20 -14.66 13.53
N ILE A 168 -5.76 -15.91 13.70
CA ILE A 168 -4.40 -16.37 13.33
C ILE A 168 -4.06 -16.19 11.84
N GLY A 169 -5.05 -16.20 10.96
CA GLY A 169 -4.84 -16.08 9.51
C GLY A 169 -4.31 -14.73 9.10
N TYR A 170 -4.79 -13.64 9.70
CA TYR A 170 -4.37 -12.29 9.34
C TYR A 170 -2.89 -12.03 9.63
N PRO A 171 -2.37 -12.19 10.87
CA PRO A 171 -0.94 -11.99 11.12
C PRO A 171 -0.06 -12.95 10.31
N THR A 172 -0.48 -14.21 10.14
CA THR A 172 0.23 -15.17 9.29
C THR A 172 0.33 -14.68 7.85
N SER A 173 -0.76 -14.19 7.27
CA SER A 173 -0.76 -13.64 5.92
C SER A 173 0.16 -12.41 5.79
N LYS A 174 0.20 -11.54 6.79
CA LYS A 174 1.08 -10.36 6.80
C LYS A 174 2.55 -10.71 7.00
N SER A 175 2.85 -11.77 7.78
CA SER A 175 4.21 -12.34 7.86
C SER A 175 4.65 -12.94 6.52
N ALA A 176 3.75 -13.60 5.80
CA ALA A 176 4.02 -14.08 4.44
C ALA A 176 4.33 -12.92 3.47
N VAL A 177 3.64 -11.78 3.59
CA VAL A 177 3.94 -10.56 2.80
C VAL A 177 5.35 -10.03 3.08
N ASN A 178 5.82 -10.09 4.35
CA ASN A 178 7.20 -9.73 4.68
C ASN A 178 8.20 -10.66 3.99
N GLY A 179 7.97 -11.98 4.06
CA GLY A 179 8.80 -12.97 3.36
C GLY A 179 8.86 -12.76 1.85
N LEU A 180 7.70 -12.47 1.22
CA LEU A 180 7.64 -12.09 -0.20
C LEU A 180 8.46 -10.84 -0.49
N THR A 181 8.34 -9.80 0.35
CA THR A 181 9.06 -8.54 0.18
C THR A 181 10.57 -8.75 0.19
N TRP A 182 11.10 -9.50 1.16
CA TRP A 182 12.54 -9.79 1.25
C TRP A 182 13.05 -10.60 0.07
N SER A 183 12.32 -11.66 -0.32
CA SER A 183 12.73 -12.54 -1.41
C SER A 183 12.71 -11.81 -2.74
N LEU A 184 11.64 -11.07 -3.03
CA LEU A 184 11.49 -10.31 -4.27
C LEU A 184 12.50 -9.15 -4.37
N ALA A 185 12.83 -8.49 -3.26
CA ALA A 185 13.84 -7.44 -3.26
C ALA A 185 15.22 -7.97 -3.70
N ARG A 186 15.58 -9.18 -3.27
CA ARG A 186 16.83 -9.84 -3.68
C ARG A 186 16.80 -10.29 -5.15
N GLU A 187 15.69 -10.91 -5.57
CA GLU A 187 15.55 -11.43 -6.92
C GLU A 187 15.45 -10.33 -7.99
N LEU A 188 14.77 -9.22 -7.66
CA LEU A 188 14.48 -8.15 -8.60
C LEU A 188 15.48 -7.00 -8.56
N GLY A 189 16.33 -6.93 -7.54
CA GLY A 189 17.38 -5.91 -7.41
C GLY A 189 18.31 -5.81 -8.64
N PRO A 190 18.77 -6.92 -9.24
CA PRO A 190 19.59 -6.87 -10.48
C PRO A 190 18.91 -6.20 -11.68
N PHE A 191 17.57 -6.07 -11.65
CA PHE A 191 16.76 -5.39 -12.67
C PHE A 191 16.40 -3.95 -12.29
N ASN A 192 17.03 -3.41 -11.23
CA ASN A 192 16.73 -2.08 -10.70
C ASN A 192 15.24 -1.92 -10.27
N ILE A 193 14.65 -2.99 -9.76
CA ILE A 193 13.29 -3.00 -9.24
C ILE A 193 13.36 -3.09 -7.71
N ARG A 194 12.85 -2.07 -7.02
CA ARG A 194 12.80 -2.03 -5.56
C ARG A 194 11.52 -2.67 -5.06
N VAL A 195 11.61 -3.42 -3.96
CA VAL A 195 10.45 -4.04 -3.32
C VAL A 195 10.51 -3.77 -1.82
N ASN A 196 9.51 -3.07 -1.29
CA ASN A 196 9.41 -2.73 0.13
C ASN A 196 8.00 -2.97 0.64
N ALA A 197 7.82 -2.96 1.95
CA ALA A 197 6.51 -2.98 2.58
C ALA A 197 6.37 -1.86 3.62
N VAL A 198 5.14 -1.38 3.81
CA VAL A 198 4.76 -0.57 4.96
C VAL A 198 4.00 -1.46 5.91
N ALA A 199 4.32 -1.41 7.20
CA ALA A 199 3.66 -2.13 8.29
C ALA A 199 2.88 -1.14 9.18
N PRO A 200 1.60 -0.86 8.86
CA PRO A 200 0.80 0.05 9.66
C PRO A 200 0.54 -0.50 11.07
N GLY A 201 0.49 0.42 12.04
CA GLY A 201 -0.14 0.19 13.34
C GLY A 201 -1.66 0.35 13.28
N ILE A 202 -2.26 0.65 14.43
CA ILE A 202 -3.70 0.99 14.49
C ILE A 202 -3.91 2.30 13.74
N THR A 203 -4.68 2.22 12.66
CA THR A 203 -4.94 3.33 11.73
C THR A 203 -6.43 3.62 11.67
N ASN A 204 -6.80 4.89 11.71
CA ASN A 204 -8.18 5.39 11.69
C ASN A 204 -8.82 5.17 10.31
N THR A 205 -9.28 3.95 10.07
CA THR A 205 -10.07 3.54 8.92
C THR A 205 -11.52 3.33 9.35
N ASP A 206 -12.42 3.06 8.41
CA ASP A 206 -13.85 2.81 8.70
C ASP A 206 -14.06 1.82 9.86
N MET A 207 -13.16 0.83 9.99
CA MET A 207 -13.22 -0.18 11.05
C MET A 207 -12.94 0.43 12.43
N VAL A 208 -11.94 1.29 12.56
CA VAL A 208 -11.56 1.90 13.84
C VAL A 208 -12.48 3.07 14.17
N SER A 209 -12.85 3.88 13.17
CA SER A 209 -13.77 5.01 13.37
C SER A 209 -15.20 4.60 13.80
N SER A 210 -15.58 3.35 13.52
CA SER A 210 -16.86 2.80 13.97
C SER A 210 -16.87 2.27 15.43
N LEU A 211 -15.71 2.24 16.09
CA LEU A 211 -15.59 1.79 17.48
C LEU A 211 -16.10 2.86 18.46
N PRO A 212 -16.73 2.46 19.59
CA PRO A 212 -17.09 3.37 20.67
C PRO A 212 -15.83 4.09 21.22
N LYS A 213 -16.00 5.35 21.66
CA LYS A 213 -14.92 6.15 22.23
C LYS A 213 -14.20 5.46 23.39
N GLU A 214 -14.96 4.73 24.20
CA GLU A 214 -14.47 3.96 25.35
C GLU A 214 -13.45 2.86 24.94
N MET A 215 -13.54 2.37 23.72
CA MET A 215 -12.59 1.41 23.14
C MET A 215 -11.38 2.09 22.50
N ILE A 216 -11.55 3.31 21.99
CA ILE A 216 -10.50 4.05 21.31
C ILE A 216 -9.47 4.62 22.31
N GLU A 217 -9.91 5.15 23.46
CA GLU A 217 -9.01 5.77 24.43
C GLU A 217 -7.95 4.81 25.01
N PRO A 218 -8.28 3.55 25.39
CA PRO A 218 -7.24 2.58 25.77
C PRO A 218 -6.25 2.27 24.64
N LEU A 219 -6.71 2.22 23.38
CA LEU A 219 -5.82 2.02 22.23
C LEU A 219 -4.84 3.19 22.09
N LYS A 220 -5.31 4.43 22.15
CA LYS A 220 -4.45 5.62 22.12
C LYS A 220 -3.44 5.62 23.29
N ALA A 221 -3.89 5.22 24.47
CA ALA A 221 -3.01 5.16 25.65
C ALA A 221 -1.90 4.12 25.51
N ALA A 222 -2.14 3.04 24.77
CA ALA A 222 -1.15 2.00 24.48
C ALA A 222 -0.12 2.42 23.40
N ILE A 223 -0.45 3.40 22.55
CA ILE A 223 0.46 3.89 21.51
C ILE A 223 1.40 4.96 22.12
N PRO A 224 2.73 4.82 22.05
CA PRO A 224 3.66 5.83 22.58
C PRO A 224 3.43 7.24 22.04
N LEU A 225 3.09 7.41 20.76
CA LEU A 225 2.73 8.71 20.19
C LEU A 225 1.34 9.23 20.62
N ARG A 226 0.60 8.49 21.48
CA ARG A 226 -0.67 8.91 22.09
C ARG A 226 -1.78 9.28 21.09
N ARG A 227 -1.71 8.77 19.89
CA ARG A 227 -2.76 8.89 18.86
C ARG A 227 -2.85 7.64 18.02
N VAL A 228 -4.01 7.39 17.48
CA VAL A 228 -4.21 6.46 16.37
C VAL A 228 -3.56 7.07 15.11
N GLY A 229 -2.96 6.26 14.25
CA GLY A 229 -2.46 6.72 12.97
C GLY A 229 -3.61 7.10 12.02
N GLU A 230 -3.39 8.08 11.17
CA GLU A 230 -4.33 8.40 10.10
C GLU A 230 -3.92 7.69 8.80
N PRO A 231 -4.85 7.39 7.88
CA PRO A 231 -4.51 6.83 6.57
C PRO A 231 -3.41 7.60 5.85
N GLU A 232 -3.34 8.90 6.08
CA GLU A 232 -2.33 9.78 5.50
C GLU A 232 -0.93 9.56 6.07
N ASP A 233 -0.78 9.16 7.33
CA ASP A 233 0.52 8.77 7.89
C ASP A 233 1.12 7.61 7.08
N ILE A 234 0.28 6.65 6.70
CA ILE A 234 0.68 5.49 5.91
C ILE A 234 0.95 5.87 4.44
N ALA A 235 0.10 6.73 3.88
CA ALA A 235 0.26 7.23 2.51
C ALA A 235 1.57 8.02 2.33
N ASN A 236 2.00 8.79 3.34
CA ASN A 236 3.28 9.49 3.34
C ASN A 236 4.47 8.51 3.30
N ALA A 237 4.40 7.40 4.02
CA ALA A 237 5.42 6.35 3.96
C ALA A 237 5.48 5.68 2.58
N PHE A 238 4.33 5.41 1.97
CA PHE A 238 4.27 4.90 0.60
C PHE A 238 4.84 5.92 -0.40
N LEU A 239 4.53 7.21 -0.26
CA LEU A 239 5.09 8.26 -1.10
C LEU A 239 6.62 8.28 -1.04
N PHE A 240 7.19 8.29 0.17
CA PHE A 240 8.64 8.21 0.37
C PHE A 240 9.24 6.99 -0.34
N LEU A 241 8.69 5.79 -0.08
CA LEU A 241 9.21 4.56 -0.68
C LEU A 241 9.02 4.49 -2.20
N ALA A 242 7.99 5.14 -2.76
CA ALA A 242 7.76 5.23 -4.21
C ALA A 242 8.71 6.21 -4.90
N SER A 243 9.19 7.21 -4.19
CA SER A 243 10.01 8.30 -4.74
C SER A 243 11.49 7.91 -4.89
N ASP A 244 12.23 8.77 -5.58
CA ASP A 244 13.68 8.63 -5.76
C ASP A 244 14.46 8.89 -4.45
N MET A 245 13.84 9.48 -3.43
CA MET A 245 14.42 9.57 -2.08
C MET A 245 14.72 8.21 -1.47
N ALA A 246 13.98 7.17 -1.87
CA ALA A 246 14.17 5.79 -1.44
C ALA A 246 14.97 4.95 -2.46
N SER A 247 15.76 5.57 -3.34
CA SER A 247 16.47 4.89 -4.43
C SER A 247 17.41 3.76 -3.97
N TYR A 248 17.91 3.80 -2.73
CA TYR A 248 18.74 2.76 -2.13
C TYR A 248 18.02 1.93 -1.06
N VAL A 249 16.68 2.05 -0.97
CA VAL A 249 15.84 1.30 -0.02
C VAL A 249 15.12 0.19 -0.76
N THR A 250 15.48 -1.07 -0.46
CA THR A 250 14.79 -2.27 -0.97
C THR A 250 14.87 -3.39 0.06
N GLY A 251 13.83 -4.19 0.19
CA GLY A 251 13.69 -5.24 1.21
C GLY A 251 13.31 -4.71 2.60
N GLU A 252 12.90 -3.45 2.73
CA GLU A 252 12.53 -2.84 4.01
C GLU A 252 11.06 -3.14 4.35
N ILE A 253 10.79 -3.38 5.62
CA ILE A 253 9.46 -3.44 6.23
C ILE A 253 9.33 -2.23 7.14
N LEU A 254 8.94 -1.11 6.55
CA LEU A 254 8.86 0.18 7.25
C LEU A 254 7.64 0.23 8.18
N SER A 255 7.89 0.27 9.48
CA SER A 255 6.83 0.40 10.47
C SER A 255 6.34 1.84 10.57
N VAL A 256 5.01 1.98 10.54
CA VAL A 256 4.31 3.25 10.74
C VAL A 256 3.20 2.99 11.77
N ASP A 257 3.59 2.90 13.04
CA ASP A 257 2.75 2.36 14.12
C ASP A 257 2.81 3.16 15.42
N GLY A 258 3.46 4.32 15.42
CA GLY A 258 3.62 5.16 16.62
C GLY A 258 4.44 4.49 17.73
N ALA A 259 5.30 3.54 17.38
CA ALA A 259 6.09 2.67 18.26
C ALA A 259 5.26 1.66 19.08
N MET A 260 4.04 1.32 18.61
CA MET A 260 3.14 0.43 19.37
C MET A 260 3.67 -1.00 19.52
N ARG A 261 4.51 -1.47 18.59
CA ARG A 261 5.06 -2.83 18.60
C ARG A 261 6.36 -2.99 19.40
N THR A 262 6.92 -1.89 19.89
CA THR A 262 8.19 -1.90 20.63
C THR A 262 7.99 -2.04 22.13
#